data_2f43fa208e550e75a43056cb400df3dd
#
_entry.id   2f43fa208e550e75a43056cb400df3dd
#
_cell.length_a   1.000
_cell.length_b   1.000
_cell.length_c   1.000
_cell.angle_alpha   90.00
_cell.angle_beta   90.00
_cell.angle_gamma   90.00
#
_symmetry.space_group_name_H-M   'P 1'
#
loop_
_entity.id
_entity.type
_entity.pdbx_description
1 polymer ?
#
loop_
_entity_poly.entity_id
_entity_poly.type
_entity_poly.pdbx_seq_one_letter_code
_entity_poly.pdbx_strand_id
1 'polypeptide(L)'
;MNYAIVRSARLSLEEFALLSGLHPDLIRRLVTLGLIDADCDAAGELWFSRAQFAVVARMQRLRAGFALNYAAIGLVADLLDRIAVLEAALRGQAARRPGR
;
A
#
# COMPACT_ATOMS: atom_id res chain seq x y z
N MET A 1 6.04 -6.32 -39.24
CA MET A 1 4.68 -6.68 -38.96
C MET A 1 4.37 -6.63 -37.46
N ASN A 2 5.03 -7.42 -36.70
CA ASN A 2 4.76 -7.50 -35.27
C ASN A 2 5.21 -6.26 -34.48
N TYR A 3 6.08 -5.48 -35.07
CA TYR A 3 6.57 -4.26 -34.40
C TYR A 3 5.46 -3.24 -34.13
N ALA A 4 4.56 -3.08 -35.10
CA ALA A 4 3.46 -2.15 -34.93
C ALA A 4 2.52 -2.61 -33.81
N ILE A 5 2.26 -3.90 -33.68
CA ILE A 5 1.42 -4.48 -32.65
C ILE A 5 2.10 -4.36 -31.30
N VAL A 6 3.38 -4.67 -31.23
CA VAL A 6 4.16 -4.57 -29.98
C VAL A 6 4.22 -3.13 -29.50
N ARG A 7 4.42 -2.18 -30.41
CA ARG A 7 4.44 -0.76 -30.07
C ARG A 7 3.08 -0.27 -29.58
N SER A 8 2.01 -0.70 -30.22
CA SER A 8 0.65 -0.30 -29.81
C SER A 8 0.26 -0.88 -28.45
N ALA A 9 0.96 -1.93 -28.00
CA ALA A 9 0.75 -2.50 -26.67
C ALA A 9 1.45 -1.69 -25.57
N ARG A 10 2.31 -0.75 -25.93
CA ARG A 10 3.02 0.10 -24.99
C ARG A 10 2.21 1.34 -24.66
N LEU A 11 2.32 1.78 -23.42
CA LEU A 11 1.61 2.94 -22.93
C LEU A 11 2.61 4.02 -22.55
N SER A 12 2.27 5.27 -22.84
CA SER A 12 3.05 6.40 -22.38
C SER A 12 2.90 6.55 -20.86
N LEU A 13 3.72 7.38 -20.24
CA LEU A 13 3.61 7.66 -18.82
C LEU A 13 2.23 8.22 -18.47
N GLU A 14 1.72 9.16 -19.27
CA GLU A 14 0.42 9.77 -19.03
C GLU A 14 -0.72 8.77 -19.15
N GLU A 15 -0.67 7.91 -20.18
CA GLU A 15 -1.68 6.87 -20.37
C GLU A 15 -1.64 5.86 -19.23
N PHE A 16 -0.45 5.42 -18.86
CA PHE A 16 -0.28 4.48 -17.77
C PHE A 16 -0.77 5.07 -16.45
N ALA A 17 -0.45 6.33 -16.18
CA ALA A 17 -0.88 7.03 -14.97
C ALA A 17 -2.41 7.14 -14.93
N LEU A 18 -3.02 7.53 -16.05
CA LEU A 18 -4.47 7.67 -16.13
C LEU A 18 -5.18 6.35 -15.88
N LEU A 19 -4.72 5.28 -16.52
CA LEU A 19 -5.35 3.96 -16.42
C LEU A 19 -5.10 3.28 -15.07
N SER A 20 -3.96 3.55 -14.44
CA SER A 20 -3.64 2.97 -13.12
C SER A 20 -4.20 3.77 -11.96
N GLY A 21 -4.63 5.01 -12.21
CA GLY A 21 -5.12 5.90 -11.16
C GLY A 21 -4.02 6.47 -10.26
N LEU A 22 -2.77 6.42 -10.71
CA LEU A 22 -1.65 6.96 -9.97
C LEU A 22 -1.12 8.24 -10.61
N HIS A 23 -0.59 9.13 -9.78
CA HIS A 23 0.04 10.34 -10.28
C HIS A 23 1.31 9.99 -11.07
N PRO A 24 1.58 10.67 -12.21
CA PRO A 24 2.79 10.38 -13.00
C PRO A 24 4.09 10.49 -12.23
N ASP A 25 4.19 11.43 -11.30
CA ASP A 25 5.40 11.59 -10.48
C ASP A 25 5.63 10.40 -9.58
N LEU A 26 4.56 9.80 -9.05
CA LEU A 26 4.67 8.58 -8.26
C LEU A 26 5.15 7.43 -9.13
N ILE A 27 4.63 7.31 -10.35
CA ILE A 27 5.07 6.26 -11.28
C ILE A 27 6.55 6.41 -11.60
N ARG A 28 7.01 7.62 -11.87
CA ARG A 28 8.45 7.87 -12.10
C ARG A 28 9.30 7.42 -10.93
N ARG A 29 8.84 7.71 -9.73
CA ARG A 29 9.55 7.29 -8.51
C ARG A 29 9.59 5.78 -8.36
N LEU A 30 8.48 5.11 -8.66
CA LEU A 30 8.41 3.64 -8.61
C LEU A 30 9.35 3.01 -9.63
N VAL A 31 9.47 3.60 -10.82
CA VAL A 31 10.44 3.16 -11.83
C VAL A 31 11.88 3.35 -11.34
N THR A 32 12.17 4.50 -10.77
CA THR A 32 13.50 4.79 -10.23
C THR A 32 13.89 3.82 -9.12
N LEU A 33 12.92 3.42 -8.30
CA LEU A 33 13.14 2.46 -7.22
C LEU A 33 13.20 1.01 -7.70
N GLY A 34 12.95 0.77 -8.99
CA GLY A 34 12.97 -0.58 -9.55
C GLY A 34 11.73 -1.41 -9.25
N LEU A 35 10.65 -0.79 -8.77
CA LEU A 35 9.41 -1.49 -8.43
C LEU A 35 8.49 -1.70 -9.62
N ILE A 36 8.61 -0.85 -10.65
CA ILE A 36 7.91 -0.96 -11.92
C ILE A 36 8.94 -0.87 -13.03
N ASP A 37 8.78 -1.70 -14.06
CA ASP A 37 9.67 -1.67 -15.22
C ASP A 37 9.10 -0.77 -16.30
N ALA A 38 9.97 0.02 -16.91
CA ALA A 38 9.64 0.87 -18.03
C ALA A 38 10.81 0.89 -19.01
N ASP A 39 10.49 1.03 -20.28
CA ASP A 39 11.49 1.28 -21.32
C ASP A 39 11.66 2.79 -21.47
N CYS A 40 12.88 3.23 -21.65
CA CYS A 40 13.18 4.62 -21.90
C CYS A 40 13.65 4.76 -23.36
N ASP A 41 13.01 5.63 -24.12
CA ASP A 41 13.42 5.85 -25.50
C ASP A 41 14.56 6.86 -25.59
N ALA A 42 15.00 7.15 -26.83
CA ALA A 42 16.11 8.07 -27.07
C ALA A 42 15.81 9.49 -26.60
N ALA A 43 14.54 9.86 -26.51
CA ALA A 43 14.12 11.19 -26.03
C ALA A 43 13.95 11.24 -24.51
N GLY A 44 14.18 10.15 -23.81
CA GLY A 44 14.00 10.07 -22.37
C GLY A 44 12.56 9.79 -21.93
N GLU A 45 11.67 9.48 -22.86
CA GLU A 45 10.28 9.18 -22.56
C GLU A 45 10.15 7.75 -22.04
N LEU A 46 9.30 7.56 -21.04
CA LEU A 46 9.03 6.25 -20.46
C LEU A 46 7.87 5.57 -21.17
N TRP A 47 8.02 4.28 -21.39
CA TRP A 47 7.01 3.44 -22.03
C TRP A 47 6.77 2.20 -21.20
N PHE A 48 5.50 1.88 -20.98
CA PHE A 48 5.09 0.80 -20.09
C PHE A 48 4.35 -0.28 -20.85
N SER A 49 4.58 -1.54 -20.48
CA SER A 49 3.78 -2.64 -20.99
C SER A 49 2.53 -2.80 -20.12
N ARG A 50 1.50 -3.42 -20.70
CA ARG A 50 0.26 -3.69 -19.97
C ARG A 50 0.48 -4.62 -18.78
N ALA A 51 1.52 -5.46 -18.82
CA ALA A 51 1.87 -6.32 -17.70
C ALA A 51 2.15 -5.54 -16.41
N GLN A 52 2.57 -4.29 -16.53
CA GLN A 52 2.87 -3.45 -15.37
C GLN A 52 1.62 -3.04 -14.59
N PHE A 53 0.44 -3.12 -15.18
CA PHE A 53 -0.81 -2.92 -14.44
C PHE A 53 -0.97 -3.97 -13.34
N ALA A 54 -0.61 -5.21 -13.62
CA ALA A 54 -0.68 -6.27 -12.61
C ALA A 54 0.28 -6.00 -11.47
N VAL A 55 1.47 -5.47 -11.77
CA VAL A 55 2.47 -5.10 -10.76
C VAL A 55 1.93 -4.00 -9.85
N VAL A 56 1.36 -2.94 -10.45
CA VAL A 56 0.76 -1.82 -9.70
C VAL A 56 -0.40 -2.31 -8.83
N ALA A 57 -1.29 -3.13 -9.40
CA ALA A 57 -2.44 -3.65 -8.66
C ALA A 57 -1.99 -4.48 -7.45
N ARG A 58 -0.94 -5.27 -7.62
CA ARG A 58 -0.37 -6.07 -6.53
C ARG A 58 0.19 -5.19 -5.42
N MET A 59 0.91 -4.13 -5.79
CA MET A 59 1.45 -3.18 -4.81
C MET A 59 0.33 -2.48 -4.04
N GLN A 60 -0.73 -2.09 -4.72
CA GLN A 60 -1.88 -1.45 -4.07
C GLN A 60 -2.58 -2.38 -3.09
N ARG A 61 -2.71 -3.66 -3.45
CA ARG A 61 -3.29 -4.66 -2.54
C ARG A 61 -2.42 -4.90 -1.32
N LEU A 62 -1.11 -4.97 -1.49
CA LEU A 62 -0.17 -5.12 -0.37
C LEU A 62 -0.25 -3.92 0.56
N ARG A 63 -0.28 -2.72 0.00
CA ARG A 63 -0.41 -1.49 0.78
C ARG A 63 -1.70 -1.47 1.59
N ALA A 64 -2.81 -1.84 0.97
CA ALA A 64 -4.10 -1.92 1.66
C ALA A 64 -4.06 -2.96 2.79
N GLY A 65 -3.44 -4.11 2.53
CA GLY A 65 -3.25 -5.15 3.55
C GLY A 65 -2.44 -4.66 4.74
N PHE A 66 -1.34 -3.95 4.50
CA PHE A 66 -0.54 -3.37 5.57
C PHE A 66 -1.32 -2.34 6.37
N ALA A 67 -2.06 -1.46 5.70
CA ALA A 67 -2.88 -0.46 6.38
C ALA A 67 -3.93 -1.12 7.28
N LEU A 68 -4.59 -2.17 6.80
CA LEU A 68 -5.56 -2.92 7.58
C LEU A 68 -4.90 -3.61 8.77
N ASN A 69 -3.70 -4.18 8.59
CA ASN A 69 -2.98 -4.83 9.67
C ASN A 69 -2.60 -3.83 10.77
N TYR A 70 -2.14 -2.65 10.42
CA TYR A 70 -1.84 -1.61 11.40
C TYR A 70 -3.08 -1.18 12.18
N ALA A 71 -4.21 -1.03 11.49
CA ALA A 71 -5.47 -0.68 12.15
C ALA A 71 -5.90 -1.77 13.12
N ALA A 72 -5.76 -3.04 12.73
CA ALA A 72 -6.09 -4.17 13.60
C ALA A 72 -5.19 -4.20 14.84
N ILE A 73 -3.89 -3.97 14.67
CA ILE A 73 -2.94 -3.94 15.78
C ILE A 73 -3.30 -2.81 16.75
N GLY A 74 -3.65 -1.62 16.23
CA GLY A 74 -4.08 -0.49 17.06
C GLY A 74 -5.31 -0.81 17.89
N LEU A 75 -6.29 -1.48 17.27
CA LEU A 75 -7.50 -1.89 17.98
C LEU A 75 -7.20 -2.87 19.11
N VAL A 76 -6.37 -3.88 18.84
CA VAL A 76 -5.96 -4.86 19.86
C VAL A 76 -5.23 -4.18 21.00
N ALA A 77 -4.32 -3.25 20.71
CA ALA A 77 -3.59 -2.50 21.73
C ALA A 77 -4.55 -1.72 22.64
N ASP A 78 -5.55 -1.04 22.04
CA ASP A 78 -6.57 -0.30 22.81
C ASP A 78 -7.36 -1.22 23.71
N LEU A 79 -7.76 -2.39 23.22
CA LEU A 79 -8.51 -3.36 24.03
C LEU A 79 -7.68 -3.88 25.21
N LEU A 80 -6.38 -4.16 24.99
CA LEU A 80 -5.49 -4.61 26.06
C LEU A 80 -5.30 -3.52 27.11
N ASP A 81 -5.21 -2.26 26.71
CA ASP A 81 -5.12 -1.13 27.63
C ASP A 81 -6.38 -1.02 28.50
N ARG A 82 -7.56 -1.19 27.89
CA ARG A 82 -8.83 -1.16 28.63
C ARG A 82 -8.91 -2.30 29.64
N ILE A 83 -8.48 -3.49 29.24
CA ILE A 83 -8.44 -4.63 30.16
C ILE A 83 -7.52 -4.34 31.34
N ALA A 84 -6.34 -3.79 31.10
CA ALA A 84 -5.40 -3.45 32.16
C ALA A 84 -5.98 -2.43 33.15
N VAL A 85 -6.69 -1.42 32.63
CA VAL A 85 -7.36 -0.41 33.47
C VAL A 85 -8.45 -1.03 34.35
N LEU A 86 -9.27 -1.91 33.74
CA LEU A 86 -10.35 -2.58 34.47
C LEU A 86 -9.81 -3.53 35.52
N GLU A 87 -8.76 -4.27 35.22
CA GLU A 87 -8.11 -5.16 36.19
C GLU A 87 -7.53 -4.38 37.36
N ALA A 88 -6.91 -3.24 37.09
CA ALA A 88 -6.39 -2.37 38.17
C ALA A 88 -7.51 -1.82 39.04
N ALA A 89 -8.64 -1.43 38.43
CA ALA A 89 -9.81 -0.96 39.16
C ALA A 89 -10.38 -2.06 40.07
N LEU A 90 -10.47 -3.29 39.57
CA LEU A 90 -10.94 -4.42 40.36
C LEU A 90 -10.01 -4.74 41.53
N ARG A 91 -8.71 -4.69 41.31
CA ARG A 91 -7.73 -4.90 42.39
C ARG A 91 -7.86 -3.78 43.46
N GLY A 92 -8.06 -2.55 43.02
CA GLY A 92 -8.26 -1.43 43.92
C GLY A 92 -9.51 -1.59 44.78
N GLN A 93 -10.62 -2.07 44.19
CA GLN A 93 -11.84 -2.37 44.93
C GLN A 93 -11.61 -3.49 45.94
N ALA A 94 -10.96 -4.55 45.55
CA ALA A 94 -10.66 -5.66 46.45
C ALA A 94 -9.80 -5.22 47.64
N ALA A 95 -8.81 -4.38 47.39
CA ALA A 95 -7.92 -3.85 48.44
C ALA A 95 -8.65 -2.94 49.41
N ARG A 96 -9.72 -2.26 48.96
CA ARG A 96 -10.51 -1.33 49.85
C ARG A 96 -11.68 -1.99 50.50
N ARG A 97 -11.90 -3.26 50.30
CA ARG A 97 -13.03 -3.95 50.90
C ARG A 97 -12.90 -4.03 52.40
N PRO A 98 -13.85 -3.49 53.16
CA PRO A 98 -13.78 -3.54 54.61
C PRO A 98 -14.19 -4.91 55.18
N GLY A 99 -14.05 -5.10 56.46
CA GLY A 99 -14.52 -6.30 57.13
C GLY A 99 -13.60 -7.50 57.04
N ARG A 100 -12.34 -7.24 56.97
CA ARG A 100 -11.36 -8.32 56.93
C ARG A 100 -10.69 -8.54 58.29
#